data_cec581087f7ae0fcd480c06782ab1c1a
#
_entry.id   cec581087f7ae0fcd480c06782ab1c1a
#
_cell.length_a   1.000
_cell.length_b   1.000
_cell.length_c   1.000
_cell.angle_alpha   90.00
_cell.angle_beta   90.00
_cell.angle_gamma   90.00
#
_symmetry.space_group_name_H-M   'P 1'
#
loop_
_entity.id
_entity.type
_entity.pdbx_description
1 polymer ?
#
loop_
_entity_poly.entity_id
_entity_poly.type
_entity_poly.pdbx_seq_one_letter_code
_entity_poly.pdbx_strand_id
1 'polypeptide(L)'
;MRGLFFRTTGSLDNLQVEELPMPVPKAGEVLVKVFAAAINPSDTKNVLGKMAETKAPRVPGRDFAGRVVTGDSRWDGKAVFGTGGNLGFGRDGSHAEFVVLPVKGLVEMPPEFSYEQAAAIGLEYLTAFAALVRTGAVRDGEAVLVTGTMGAVGSAAAKIAAWKGARVLGTVRSSRDLGKRDDLSMVEWIDLEARPLPESVRELTDGKGADLILDVVGGPLFEPCLDSLAQRGRQIAIASTGDGRVTFNLVDFYHKEARLLGLDTLKLSFAEAAEILKGLLPGFKEGVISPPPVEAISLDEALSAYRALAEGGSGKKFVIRFG
;
A
#
# COMPACT_ATOMS: atom_id res chain seq x y z
N MET A 1 3.93 27.30 -7.32
CA MET A 1 4.57 25.99 -7.11
C MET A 1 4.22 25.06 -8.26
N ARG A 2 5.16 24.21 -8.67
CA ARG A 2 4.88 23.18 -9.69
C ARG A 2 4.20 21.96 -9.07
N GLY A 3 3.29 21.34 -9.80
CA GLY A 3 2.64 20.10 -9.37
C GLY A 3 1.86 19.43 -10.50
N LEU A 4 1.53 18.14 -10.30
CA LEU A 4 0.56 17.46 -11.16
C LEU A 4 -0.85 17.92 -10.81
N PHE A 5 -1.65 18.14 -11.84
CA PHE A 5 -3.01 18.61 -11.67
C PHE A 5 -3.94 17.98 -12.71
N PHE A 6 -5.13 17.60 -12.31
CA PHE A 6 -6.19 17.16 -13.24
C PHE A 6 -7.49 17.91 -12.96
N ARG A 7 -8.13 18.43 -14.02
CA ARG A 7 -9.38 19.17 -13.93
C ARG A 7 -10.62 18.30 -14.02
N THR A 8 -10.49 17.20 -14.75
CA THR A 8 -11.56 16.22 -14.96
C THR A 8 -10.97 14.83 -14.89
N THR A 9 -11.78 13.86 -14.52
CA THR A 9 -11.40 12.44 -14.50
C THR A 9 -11.66 11.77 -15.87
N GLY A 10 -11.24 10.51 -16.01
CA GLY A 10 -11.58 9.64 -17.14
C GLY A 10 -10.42 9.30 -18.07
N SER A 11 -9.38 10.14 -18.13
CA SER A 11 -8.16 9.88 -18.92
C SER A 11 -6.92 10.33 -18.15
N LEU A 12 -5.81 9.61 -18.31
CA LEU A 12 -4.51 10.06 -17.82
C LEU A 12 -3.98 11.28 -18.59
N ASP A 13 -4.49 11.58 -19.78
CA ASP A 13 -4.14 12.78 -20.54
C ASP A 13 -4.66 14.06 -19.88
N ASN A 14 -5.61 13.93 -18.95
CA ASN A 14 -6.08 15.05 -18.13
C ASN A 14 -5.09 15.46 -17.02
N LEU A 15 -4.08 14.62 -16.76
CA LEU A 15 -3.05 14.88 -15.75
C LEU A 15 -1.90 15.66 -16.40
N GLN A 16 -1.64 16.86 -15.91
CA GLN A 16 -0.63 17.76 -16.45
C GLN A 16 0.22 18.36 -15.35
N VAL A 17 1.44 18.75 -15.68
CA VAL A 17 2.29 19.57 -14.80
C VAL A 17 1.87 21.02 -14.98
N GLU A 18 1.52 21.70 -13.88
CA GLU A 18 1.06 23.07 -13.89
C GLU A 18 1.74 23.91 -12.81
N GLU A 19 1.73 25.23 -13.03
CA GLU A 19 2.00 26.21 -11.99
C GLU A 19 0.74 26.46 -11.18
N LEU A 20 0.81 26.15 -9.89
CA LEU A 20 -0.30 26.22 -8.94
C LEU A 20 -0.03 27.31 -7.89
N PRO A 21 -1.06 27.90 -7.30
CA PRO A 21 -0.89 28.80 -6.17
C PRO A 21 -0.28 28.07 -4.97
N MET A 22 0.51 28.80 -4.17
CA MET A 22 1.03 28.25 -2.92
C MET A 22 -0.12 27.99 -1.95
N PRO A 23 -0.28 26.75 -1.42
CA PRO A 23 -1.34 26.48 -0.48
C PRO A 23 -1.05 27.07 0.90
N VAL A 24 -2.09 27.52 1.59
CA VAL A 24 -1.99 28.15 2.91
C VAL A 24 -2.56 27.22 3.99
N PRO A 25 -1.78 26.84 5.01
CA PRO A 25 -2.27 26.00 6.10
C PRO A 25 -3.26 26.77 7.01
N LYS A 26 -4.28 26.05 7.46
CA LYS A 26 -5.24 26.53 8.46
C LYS A 26 -4.78 26.15 9.88
N ALA A 27 -5.48 26.62 10.88
CA ALA A 27 -5.23 26.20 12.26
C ALA A 27 -5.28 24.67 12.40
N GLY A 28 -4.24 24.07 12.98
CA GLY A 28 -4.06 22.62 13.13
C GLY A 28 -3.47 21.93 11.89
N GLU A 29 -3.04 22.70 10.89
CA GLU A 29 -2.34 22.22 9.69
C GLU A 29 -0.95 22.82 9.59
N VAL A 30 -0.11 22.18 8.81
CA VAL A 30 1.24 22.63 8.45
C VAL A 30 1.41 22.64 6.94
N LEU A 31 2.30 23.50 6.46
CA LEU A 31 2.82 23.46 5.10
C LEU A 31 4.09 22.61 5.08
N VAL A 32 4.11 21.60 4.23
CA VAL A 32 5.27 20.74 4.02
C VAL A 32 5.84 21.01 2.63
N LYS A 33 7.14 21.35 2.54
CA LYS A 33 7.90 21.26 1.30
C LYS A 33 8.14 19.78 1.03
N VAL A 34 7.60 19.27 -0.06
CA VAL A 34 7.75 17.88 -0.50
C VAL A 34 9.10 17.73 -1.20
N PHE A 35 9.89 16.73 -0.79
CA PHE A 35 11.11 16.34 -1.48
C PHE A 35 10.93 15.05 -2.27
N ALA A 36 10.01 14.18 -1.80
CA ALA A 36 9.68 12.95 -2.49
C ALA A 36 8.20 12.60 -2.31
N ALA A 37 7.56 12.08 -3.36
CA ALA A 37 6.18 11.60 -3.34
C ALA A 37 6.06 10.33 -4.18
N ALA A 38 5.54 9.26 -3.59
CA ALA A 38 5.41 7.99 -4.30
C ALA A 38 4.09 7.90 -5.07
N ILE A 39 4.15 7.28 -6.24
CA ILE A 39 2.96 7.03 -7.07
C ILE A 39 2.41 5.63 -6.76
N ASN A 40 1.10 5.55 -6.57
CA ASN A 40 0.36 4.33 -6.26
C ASN A 40 -0.65 3.97 -7.37
N PRO A 41 -1.02 2.69 -7.51
CA PRO A 41 -2.13 2.31 -8.40
C PRO A 41 -3.45 3.03 -8.09
N SER A 42 -3.69 3.40 -6.82
CA SER A 42 -4.86 4.19 -6.41
C SER A 42 -4.83 5.62 -6.97
N ASP A 43 -3.65 6.23 -7.13
CA ASP A 43 -3.52 7.56 -7.72
C ASP A 43 -3.88 7.53 -9.21
N THR A 44 -3.48 6.47 -9.92
CA THR A 44 -3.88 6.22 -11.30
C THR A 44 -5.40 6.01 -11.41
N LYS A 45 -5.99 5.16 -10.55
CA LYS A 45 -7.44 4.94 -10.50
C LYS A 45 -8.20 6.23 -10.17
N ASN A 46 -7.63 7.10 -9.32
CA ASN A 46 -8.18 8.41 -8.98
C ASN A 46 -8.33 9.31 -10.21
N VAL A 47 -7.25 9.51 -10.98
CA VAL A 47 -7.28 10.31 -12.21
C VAL A 47 -8.24 9.71 -13.25
N LEU A 48 -8.29 8.39 -13.35
CA LEU A 48 -9.22 7.66 -14.24
C LEU A 48 -10.68 7.70 -13.77
N GLY A 49 -11.00 8.29 -12.62
CA GLY A 49 -12.37 8.37 -12.10
C GLY A 49 -12.93 7.03 -11.63
N LYS A 50 -12.07 6.05 -11.33
CA LYS A 50 -12.45 4.71 -10.87
C LYS A 50 -12.59 4.60 -9.34
N MET A 51 -12.54 5.74 -8.64
CA MET A 51 -12.66 5.83 -7.18
C MET A 51 -13.81 6.77 -6.83
N ALA A 52 -14.75 6.32 -6.02
CA ALA A 52 -15.93 7.11 -5.64
C ALA A 52 -15.61 8.39 -4.86
N GLU A 53 -14.49 8.39 -4.14
CA GLU A 53 -14.01 9.50 -3.34
C GLU A 53 -13.37 10.64 -4.14
N THR A 54 -13.12 10.43 -5.43
CA THR A 54 -12.45 11.42 -6.31
C THR A 54 -13.26 12.71 -6.43
N LYS A 55 -12.62 13.83 -6.19
CA LYS A 55 -13.17 15.18 -6.37
C LYS A 55 -12.22 16.03 -7.20
N ALA A 56 -12.47 16.11 -8.50
CA ALA A 56 -11.76 16.99 -9.39
C ALA A 56 -12.33 18.45 -9.30
N PRO A 57 -11.54 19.52 -9.58
CA PRO A 57 -10.13 19.50 -9.91
C PRO A 57 -9.24 19.18 -8.70
N ARG A 58 -8.02 18.57 -8.91
CA ARG A 58 -7.20 18.05 -7.81
C ARG A 58 -5.71 17.90 -8.17
N VAL A 59 -4.85 18.12 -7.18
CA VAL A 59 -3.48 17.56 -7.15
C VAL A 59 -3.59 16.14 -6.63
N PRO A 60 -3.15 15.10 -7.37
CA PRO A 60 -3.15 13.72 -6.89
C PRO A 60 -1.99 13.46 -5.91
N GLY A 61 -1.88 12.20 -5.46
CA GLY A 61 -0.79 11.73 -4.62
C GLY A 61 -1.16 11.62 -3.15
N ARG A 62 -0.80 10.48 -2.56
CA ARG A 62 -1.12 10.15 -1.16
C ARG A 62 0.11 10.09 -0.27
N ASP A 63 1.23 9.64 -0.82
CA ASP A 63 2.46 9.41 -0.07
C ASP A 63 3.40 10.59 -0.21
N PHE A 64 4.02 11.01 0.87
CA PHE A 64 4.96 12.12 0.88
C PHE A 64 6.11 11.91 1.86
N ALA A 65 7.22 12.52 1.55
CA ALA A 65 8.29 12.80 2.49
C ALA A 65 8.85 14.21 2.19
N GLY A 66 9.10 14.98 3.24
CA GLY A 66 9.49 16.37 3.09
C GLY A 66 9.86 17.03 4.41
N ARG A 67 9.83 18.35 4.41
CA ARG A 67 10.17 19.16 5.60
C ARG A 67 9.06 20.17 5.87
N VAL A 68 8.67 20.27 7.14
CA VAL A 68 7.70 21.30 7.56
C VAL A 68 8.33 22.68 7.41
N VAL A 69 7.60 23.58 6.75
CA VAL A 69 8.02 24.96 6.49
C VAL A 69 7.38 25.93 7.49
N THR A 70 6.10 25.76 7.77
CA THR A 70 5.32 26.63 8.68
C THR A 70 4.02 25.98 9.11
N GLY A 71 3.40 26.50 10.16
CA GLY A 71 2.05 26.13 10.63
C GLY A 71 1.99 25.72 12.10
N ASP A 72 2.95 24.97 12.60
CA ASP A 72 3.06 24.59 14.02
C ASP A 72 4.53 24.55 14.40
N SER A 73 4.94 25.46 15.31
CA SER A 73 6.34 25.65 15.70
C SER A 73 7.03 24.40 16.27
N ARG A 74 6.26 23.44 16.79
CA ARG A 74 6.81 22.14 17.26
C ARG A 74 7.34 21.27 16.11
N TRP A 75 6.90 21.56 14.89
CA TRP A 75 7.25 20.80 13.69
C TRP A 75 8.13 21.57 12.71
N ASP A 76 8.29 22.89 12.90
CA ASP A 76 9.07 23.72 11.98
C ASP A 76 10.48 23.16 11.75
N GLY A 77 10.84 23.01 10.48
CA GLY A 77 12.12 22.47 10.05
C GLY A 77 12.28 20.94 10.19
N LYS A 78 11.35 20.23 10.80
CA LYS A 78 11.44 18.76 10.92
C LYS A 78 11.22 18.06 9.61
N ALA A 79 12.00 16.99 9.39
CA ALA A 79 11.76 16.04 8.32
C ALA A 79 10.59 15.13 8.70
N VAL A 80 9.61 15.00 7.81
CA VAL A 80 8.38 14.26 8.04
C VAL A 80 8.02 13.42 6.84
N PHE A 81 7.28 12.34 7.08
CA PHE A 81 6.69 11.53 6.03
C PHE A 81 5.29 11.08 6.44
N GLY A 82 4.52 10.57 5.47
CA GLY A 82 3.19 10.08 5.77
C GLY A 82 2.37 9.72 4.55
N THR A 83 1.13 9.31 4.85
CA THR A 83 0.10 8.94 3.87
C THR A 83 -1.28 9.01 4.53
N GLY A 84 -2.33 8.69 3.79
CA GLY A 84 -3.65 8.41 4.34
C GLY A 84 -4.62 9.56 4.32
N GLY A 85 -5.69 9.42 5.08
CA GLY A 85 -6.82 10.32 4.98
C GLY A 85 -7.36 10.43 3.55
N ASN A 86 -7.93 11.58 3.22
CA ASN A 86 -8.45 11.88 1.89
C ASN A 86 -7.45 12.64 1.00
N LEU A 87 -6.12 12.50 1.28
CA LEU A 87 -5.04 13.15 0.53
C LEU A 87 -5.05 12.69 -0.92
N GLY A 88 -5.02 13.63 -1.86
CA GLY A 88 -5.11 13.37 -3.30
C GLY A 88 -6.53 13.10 -3.82
N PHE A 89 -7.53 12.93 -2.94
CA PHE A 89 -8.93 12.65 -3.30
C PHE A 89 -9.88 13.79 -2.94
N GLY A 90 -10.12 14.02 -1.67
CA GLY A 90 -10.98 15.08 -1.15
C GLY A 90 -10.26 16.39 -0.87
N ARG A 91 -8.93 16.35 -0.79
CA ARG A 91 -8.02 17.50 -0.67
C ARG A 91 -6.82 17.29 -1.57
N ASP A 92 -6.11 18.39 -1.89
CA ASP A 92 -4.92 18.34 -2.74
C ASP A 92 -3.86 17.44 -2.13
N GLY A 93 -3.23 16.64 -3.00
CA GLY A 93 -2.28 15.60 -2.66
C GLY A 93 -0.83 16.05 -2.69
N SER A 94 0.03 15.05 -2.67
CA SER A 94 1.49 15.20 -2.50
C SER A 94 2.29 15.32 -3.80
N HIS A 95 1.65 15.18 -4.97
CA HIS A 95 2.37 15.28 -6.24
C HIS A 95 2.55 16.75 -6.69
N ALA A 96 3.03 17.57 -5.76
CA ALA A 96 3.41 18.97 -5.93
C ALA A 96 4.54 19.33 -4.96
N GLU A 97 5.24 20.44 -5.24
CA GLU A 97 6.37 20.92 -4.41
C GLU A 97 5.98 21.20 -2.96
N PHE A 98 4.71 21.53 -2.71
CA PHE A 98 4.19 21.79 -1.37
C PHE A 98 2.83 21.15 -1.17
N VAL A 99 2.59 20.69 0.06
CA VAL A 99 1.30 20.12 0.49
C VAL A 99 0.92 20.62 1.88
N VAL A 100 -0.37 20.87 2.08
CA VAL A 100 -0.92 21.20 3.41
C VAL A 100 -1.47 19.94 4.06
N LEU A 101 -1.05 19.68 5.29
CA LEU A 101 -1.36 18.45 6.04
C LEU A 101 -1.82 18.78 7.45
N PRO A 102 -2.79 18.02 8.01
CA PRO A 102 -3.10 18.08 9.43
C PRO A 102 -1.88 17.64 10.26
N VAL A 103 -1.57 18.36 11.32
CA VAL A 103 -0.49 17.99 12.28
C VAL A 103 -0.62 16.55 12.76
N LYS A 104 -1.85 16.05 12.96
CA LYS A 104 -2.11 14.68 13.41
C LYS A 104 -1.66 13.59 12.43
N GLY A 105 -1.44 13.95 11.16
CA GLY A 105 -1.00 13.03 10.11
C GLY A 105 0.51 12.97 9.93
N LEU A 106 1.27 13.71 10.70
CA LEU A 106 2.72 13.77 10.56
C LEU A 106 3.40 12.67 11.36
N VAL A 107 4.41 12.06 10.74
CA VAL A 107 5.37 11.17 11.40
C VAL A 107 6.76 11.73 11.16
N GLU A 108 7.55 11.86 12.21
CA GLU A 108 8.93 12.29 12.09
C GLU A 108 9.72 11.22 11.31
N MET A 109 10.43 11.66 10.28
CA MET A 109 11.18 10.76 9.41
C MET A 109 12.43 10.24 10.14
N PRO A 110 12.66 8.93 10.18
CA PRO A 110 13.91 8.38 10.69
C PRO A 110 15.12 8.93 9.93
N PRO A 111 16.19 9.30 10.61
CA PRO A 111 17.36 9.94 9.98
C PRO A 111 18.12 9.02 9.02
N GLU A 112 17.94 7.69 9.15
CA GLU A 112 18.53 6.68 8.28
C GLU A 112 17.83 6.58 6.93
N PHE A 113 16.63 7.15 6.75
CA PHE A 113 15.91 7.10 5.48
C PHE A 113 16.23 8.28 4.59
N SER A 114 16.38 8.02 3.30
CA SER A 114 16.23 9.07 2.29
C SER A 114 14.76 9.49 2.17
N TYR A 115 14.49 10.67 1.62
CA TYR A 115 13.10 11.10 1.37
C TYR A 115 12.36 10.15 0.43
N GLU A 116 13.07 9.61 -0.55
CA GLU A 116 12.49 8.64 -1.49
C GLU A 116 12.10 7.33 -0.80
N GLN A 117 12.94 6.81 0.10
CA GLN A 117 12.64 5.63 0.89
C GLN A 117 11.44 5.89 1.81
N ALA A 118 11.42 7.03 2.49
CA ALA A 118 10.34 7.40 3.39
C ALA A 118 8.99 7.57 2.65
N ALA A 119 8.99 8.19 1.46
CA ALA A 119 7.80 8.29 0.63
C ALA A 119 7.34 6.91 0.13
N ALA A 120 8.27 6.01 -0.20
CA ALA A 120 7.96 4.70 -0.76
C ALA A 120 7.29 3.74 0.21
N ILE A 121 7.52 3.87 1.52
CA ILE A 121 6.87 3.02 2.52
C ILE A 121 5.41 3.43 2.82
N GLY A 122 4.93 4.57 2.40
CA GLY A 122 3.63 5.14 2.75
C GLY A 122 2.45 4.15 2.69
N LEU A 123 1.70 4.19 1.60
CA LEU A 123 0.42 3.48 1.49
C LEU A 123 0.52 1.95 1.53
N GLU A 124 1.56 1.38 0.91
CA GLU A 124 1.68 -0.07 0.82
C GLU A 124 1.96 -0.73 2.16
N TYR A 125 2.89 -0.16 2.95
CA TYR A 125 3.19 -0.67 4.31
C TYR A 125 2.06 -0.37 5.29
N LEU A 126 1.43 0.81 5.19
CA LEU A 126 0.23 1.14 5.94
C LEU A 126 -0.88 0.10 5.70
N THR A 127 -1.15 -0.22 4.43
CA THR A 127 -2.20 -1.18 4.06
C THR A 127 -1.87 -2.57 4.58
N ALA A 128 -0.64 -3.03 4.38
CA ALA A 128 -0.20 -4.34 4.84
C ALA A 128 -0.26 -4.47 6.38
N PHE A 129 0.21 -3.45 7.11
CA PHE A 129 0.16 -3.44 8.57
C PHE A 129 -1.28 -3.37 9.10
N ALA A 130 -2.11 -2.51 8.53
CA ALA A 130 -3.53 -2.42 8.89
C ALA A 130 -4.23 -3.77 8.67
N ALA A 131 -3.97 -4.43 7.54
CA ALA A 131 -4.54 -5.74 7.25
C ALA A 131 -4.06 -6.81 8.23
N LEU A 132 -2.76 -7.02 8.34
CA LEU A 132 -2.23 -8.15 9.10
C LEU A 132 -2.32 -7.94 10.61
N VAL A 133 -1.98 -6.72 11.11
CA VAL A 133 -1.84 -6.48 12.55
C VAL A 133 -3.15 -5.99 13.17
N ARG A 134 -3.81 -5.00 12.56
CA ARG A 134 -5.05 -4.44 13.13
C ARG A 134 -6.29 -5.28 12.83
N THR A 135 -6.48 -5.64 11.56
CA THR A 135 -7.68 -6.38 11.12
C THR A 135 -7.53 -7.88 11.35
N GLY A 136 -6.40 -8.43 10.91
CA GLY A 136 -6.13 -9.86 10.99
C GLY A 136 -5.65 -10.34 12.35
N ALA A 137 -5.07 -9.46 13.17
CA ALA A 137 -4.46 -9.81 14.45
C ALA A 137 -3.50 -11.01 14.31
N VAL A 138 -2.54 -10.89 13.38
CA VAL A 138 -1.53 -11.91 13.11
C VAL A 138 -0.74 -12.26 14.38
N ARG A 139 -0.45 -13.55 14.56
CA ARG A 139 0.25 -14.07 15.74
C ARG A 139 1.53 -14.78 15.35
N ASP A 140 2.45 -14.85 16.29
CA ASP A 140 3.66 -15.65 16.18
C ASP A 140 3.31 -17.11 15.90
N GLY A 141 4.04 -17.74 14.97
CA GLY A 141 3.85 -19.13 14.54
C GLY A 141 2.67 -19.41 13.61
N GLU A 142 1.79 -18.43 13.31
CA GLU A 142 0.71 -18.62 12.33
C GLU A 142 1.24 -18.80 10.90
N ALA A 143 0.59 -19.64 10.10
CA ALA A 143 0.78 -19.72 8.66
C ALA A 143 -0.01 -18.59 7.98
N VAL A 144 0.68 -17.64 7.39
CA VAL A 144 0.09 -16.49 6.68
C VAL A 144 0.27 -16.63 5.19
N LEU A 145 -0.83 -16.75 4.45
CA LEU A 145 -0.82 -16.72 2.99
C LEU A 145 -1.04 -15.30 2.49
N VAL A 146 -0.19 -14.85 1.57
CA VAL A 146 -0.34 -13.58 0.87
C VAL A 146 -0.50 -13.83 -0.61
N THR A 147 -1.63 -13.41 -1.22
CA THR A 147 -1.77 -13.42 -2.68
C THR A 147 -1.10 -12.20 -3.30
N GLY A 148 -0.68 -12.30 -4.56
CA GLY A 148 -0.01 -11.17 -5.24
C GLY A 148 1.25 -10.68 -4.53
N THR A 149 2.01 -11.58 -3.94
CA THR A 149 3.19 -11.31 -3.09
C THR A 149 4.28 -10.51 -3.79
N MET A 150 4.38 -10.62 -5.12
CA MET A 150 5.34 -9.85 -5.92
C MET A 150 4.97 -8.36 -6.05
N GLY A 151 3.71 -8.00 -5.74
CA GLY A 151 3.23 -6.61 -5.80
C GLY A 151 3.62 -5.79 -4.57
N ALA A 152 3.32 -4.48 -4.61
CA ALA A 152 3.70 -3.52 -3.58
C ALA A 152 3.16 -3.89 -2.18
N VAL A 153 1.83 -4.05 -2.05
CA VAL A 153 1.21 -4.42 -0.75
C VAL A 153 1.57 -5.85 -0.36
N GLY A 154 1.60 -6.78 -1.31
CA GLY A 154 1.92 -8.19 -1.03
C GLY A 154 3.33 -8.37 -0.48
N SER A 155 4.33 -7.68 -1.04
CA SER A 155 5.71 -7.75 -0.55
C SER A 155 5.89 -7.09 0.81
N ALA A 156 5.23 -5.96 1.05
CA ALA A 156 5.21 -5.34 2.37
C ALA A 156 4.54 -6.25 3.41
N ALA A 157 3.46 -6.93 3.03
CA ALA A 157 2.75 -7.88 3.89
C ALA A 157 3.62 -9.08 4.25
N ALA A 158 4.34 -9.65 3.28
CA ALA A 158 5.26 -10.76 3.55
C ALA A 158 6.34 -10.38 4.58
N LYS A 159 6.96 -9.22 4.42
CA LYS A 159 7.95 -8.69 5.37
C LYS A 159 7.35 -8.45 6.76
N ILE A 160 6.16 -7.86 6.84
CA ILE A 160 5.48 -7.59 8.10
C ILE A 160 5.04 -8.89 8.78
N ALA A 161 4.52 -9.88 8.03
CA ALA A 161 4.15 -11.17 8.58
C ALA A 161 5.36 -11.89 9.19
N ALA A 162 6.49 -11.93 8.47
CA ALA A 162 7.74 -12.49 8.98
C ALA A 162 8.24 -11.74 10.22
N TRP A 163 8.20 -10.39 10.23
CA TRP A 163 8.55 -9.60 11.41
C TRP A 163 7.68 -9.92 12.63
N LYS A 164 6.42 -10.31 12.41
CA LYS A 164 5.51 -10.74 13.48
C LYS A 164 5.65 -12.23 13.87
N GLY A 165 6.69 -12.92 13.36
CA GLY A 165 6.99 -14.30 13.68
C GLY A 165 6.13 -15.32 12.91
N ALA A 166 5.37 -14.88 11.90
CA ALA A 166 4.56 -15.79 11.11
C ALA A 166 5.39 -16.52 10.04
N ARG A 167 4.99 -17.75 9.73
CA ARG A 167 5.43 -18.47 8.55
C ARG A 167 4.73 -17.92 7.32
N VAL A 168 5.47 -17.50 6.30
CA VAL A 168 4.92 -16.77 5.17
C VAL A 168 4.82 -17.63 3.93
N LEU A 169 3.61 -17.86 3.46
CA LEU A 169 3.31 -18.45 2.16
C LEU A 169 2.96 -17.34 1.18
N GLY A 170 3.55 -17.34 0.00
CA GLY A 170 3.33 -16.31 -1.00
C GLY A 170 3.01 -16.87 -2.37
N THR A 171 2.10 -16.23 -3.12
CA THR A 171 1.78 -16.66 -4.46
C THR A 171 2.58 -15.94 -5.54
N VAL A 172 2.96 -16.66 -6.55
CA VAL A 172 3.50 -16.18 -7.81
C VAL A 172 2.66 -16.78 -8.96
N ARG A 173 2.54 -16.05 -10.09
CA ARG A 173 1.80 -16.59 -11.25
C ARG A 173 2.51 -17.79 -11.83
N SER A 174 3.84 -17.66 -11.99
CA SER A 174 4.69 -18.69 -12.57
C SER A 174 6.03 -18.71 -11.87
N SER A 175 6.63 -19.87 -11.75
CA SER A 175 7.99 -20.06 -11.23
C SER A 175 9.07 -19.24 -11.96
N ARG A 176 8.79 -18.80 -13.20
CA ARG A 176 9.67 -17.90 -13.97
C ARG A 176 9.88 -16.54 -13.31
N ASP A 177 8.98 -16.16 -12.38
CA ASP A 177 9.06 -14.91 -11.63
C ASP A 177 9.85 -15.05 -10.33
N LEU A 178 10.17 -16.27 -9.91
CA LEU A 178 11.01 -16.55 -8.75
C LEU A 178 12.45 -16.02 -9.01
N GLY A 179 13.08 -15.55 -7.94
CA GLY A 179 14.43 -14.96 -8.02
C GLY A 179 14.49 -13.50 -8.48
N LYS A 180 13.37 -12.88 -8.83
CA LYS A 180 13.32 -11.44 -9.15
C LYS A 180 13.27 -10.54 -7.89
N ARG A 181 13.12 -11.13 -6.72
CA ARG A 181 12.91 -10.43 -5.44
C ARG A 181 13.71 -11.11 -4.32
N ASP A 182 15.00 -10.83 -4.26
CA ASP A 182 15.89 -11.35 -3.21
C ASP A 182 15.49 -10.87 -1.80
N ASP A 183 14.79 -9.75 -1.72
CA ASP A 183 14.26 -9.17 -0.49
C ASP A 183 13.05 -9.93 0.09
N LEU A 184 12.64 -11.03 -0.54
CA LEU A 184 11.54 -11.91 -0.11
C LEU A 184 12.01 -13.36 0.16
N SER A 185 13.24 -13.54 0.62
CA SER A 185 13.82 -14.86 0.93
C SER A 185 13.09 -15.63 2.04
N MET A 186 12.28 -14.93 2.86
CA MET A 186 11.45 -15.54 3.91
C MET A 186 10.18 -16.21 3.39
N VAL A 187 9.85 -16.07 2.11
CA VAL A 187 8.58 -16.54 1.53
C VAL A 187 8.73 -17.97 1.02
N GLU A 188 7.82 -18.84 1.43
CA GLU A 188 7.59 -20.14 0.81
C GLU A 188 6.64 -19.95 -0.37
N TRP A 189 7.16 -20.18 -1.58
CA TRP A 189 6.46 -19.81 -2.81
C TRP A 189 5.49 -20.87 -3.29
N ILE A 190 4.32 -20.43 -3.74
CA ILE A 190 3.29 -21.21 -4.40
C ILE A 190 3.16 -20.71 -5.85
N ASP A 191 3.45 -21.61 -6.80
CA ASP A 191 3.28 -21.37 -8.23
C ASP A 191 1.84 -21.73 -8.63
N LEU A 192 1.06 -20.71 -9.02
CA LEU A 192 -0.35 -20.87 -9.39
C LEU A 192 -0.57 -21.55 -10.74
N GLU A 193 0.44 -21.57 -11.64
CA GLU A 193 0.39 -22.34 -12.88
C GLU A 193 0.67 -23.83 -12.66
N ALA A 194 1.44 -24.17 -11.63
CA ALA A 194 1.86 -25.56 -11.40
C ALA A 194 0.81 -26.41 -10.68
N ARG A 195 0.05 -25.82 -9.75
CA ARG A 195 -0.91 -26.58 -8.91
C ARG A 195 -2.00 -25.66 -8.34
N PRO A 196 -3.22 -26.18 -8.07
CA PRO A 196 -4.28 -25.47 -7.37
C PRO A 196 -3.83 -24.94 -6.01
N LEU A 197 -4.20 -23.70 -5.68
CA LEU A 197 -3.81 -23.01 -4.45
C LEU A 197 -4.14 -23.81 -3.17
N PRO A 198 -5.35 -24.38 -3.00
CA PRO A 198 -5.69 -25.13 -1.78
C PRO A 198 -4.84 -26.38 -1.56
N GLU A 199 -4.42 -27.05 -2.64
CA GLU A 199 -3.55 -28.22 -2.56
C GLU A 199 -2.15 -27.84 -2.11
N SER A 200 -1.58 -26.80 -2.71
CA SER A 200 -0.25 -26.28 -2.34
C SER A 200 -0.20 -25.80 -0.90
N VAL A 201 -1.23 -25.09 -0.44
CA VAL A 201 -1.31 -24.61 0.95
C VAL A 201 -1.39 -25.80 1.92
N ARG A 202 -2.23 -26.82 1.63
CA ARG A 202 -2.33 -28.02 2.48
C ARG A 202 -0.99 -28.77 2.56
N GLU A 203 -0.29 -28.93 1.46
CA GLU A 203 1.03 -29.55 1.45
C GLU A 203 2.02 -28.81 2.33
N LEU A 204 2.11 -27.49 2.18
CA LEU A 204 3.02 -26.66 2.96
C LEU A 204 2.63 -26.56 4.45
N THR A 205 1.40 -26.84 4.83
CA THR A 205 0.88 -26.68 6.20
C THR A 205 0.51 -28.02 6.86
N ASP A 206 1.04 -29.14 6.39
CA ASP A 206 0.77 -30.48 6.90
C ASP A 206 -0.74 -30.79 6.99
N GLY A 207 -1.49 -30.37 5.98
CA GLY A 207 -2.94 -30.54 5.87
C GLY A 207 -3.80 -29.53 6.64
N LYS A 208 -3.22 -28.64 7.44
CA LYS A 208 -3.96 -27.71 8.33
C LYS A 208 -4.62 -26.55 7.58
N GLY A 209 -3.99 -26.03 6.53
CA GLY A 209 -4.37 -24.78 5.87
C GLY A 209 -3.72 -23.54 6.48
N ALA A 210 -4.02 -22.36 5.94
CA ALA A 210 -3.49 -21.09 6.40
C ALA A 210 -4.36 -20.49 7.52
N ASP A 211 -3.73 -19.99 8.59
CA ASP A 211 -4.42 -19.35 9.71
C ASP A 211 -4.95 -17.97 9.33
N LEU A 212 -4.20 -17.25 8.48
CA LEU A 212 -4.55 -15.93 8.00
C LEU A 212 -4.21 -15.83 6.51
N ILE A 213 -5.15 -15.29 5.73
CA ILE A 213 -4.94 -15.00 4.32
C ILE A 213 -5.14 -13.51 4.07
N LEU A 214 -4.15 -12.87 3.47
CA LEU A 214 -4.30 -11.54 2.90
C LEU A 214 -4.48 -11.65 1.39
N ASP A 215 -5.70 -11.42 0.93
CA ASP A 215 -6.04 -11.45 -0.49
C ASP A 215 -5.96 -10.03 -1.07
N VAL A 216 -4.89 -9.76 -1.84
CA VAL A 216 -4.67 -8.49 -2.53
C VAL A 216 -5.06 -8.56 -4.01
N VAL A 217 -5.62 -9.68 -4.46
CA VAL A 217 -6.01 -9.94 -5.86
C VAL A 217 -7.52 -10.03 -6.01
N GLY A 218 -8.16 -10.82 -5.16
CA GLY A 218 -9.60 -11.10 -5.24
C GLY A 218 -10.01 -11.85 -6.52
N GLY A 219 -11.29 -11.72 -6.90
CA GLY A 219 -11.81 -12.33 -8.12
C GLY A 219 -11.57 -13.85 -8.16
N PRO A 220 -10.84 -14.38 -9.16
CA PRO A 220 -10.63 -15.82 -9.31
C PRO A 220 -9.90 -16.50 -8.16
N LEU A 221 -9.14 -15.75 -7.35
CA LEU A 221 -8.42 -16.32 -6.20
C LEU A 221 -9.23 -16.28 -4.90
N PHE A 222 -10.38 -15.59 -4.87
CA PHE A 222 -11.15 -15.39 -3.65
C PHE A 222 -11.62 -16.71 -3.01
N GLU A 223 -12.32 -17.56 -3.77
CA GLU A 223 -12.79 -18.87 -3.29
C GLU A 223 -11.63 -19.83 -3.01
N PRO A 224 -10.63 -20.00 -3.89
CA PRO A 224 -9.43 -20.78 -3.58
C PRO A 224 -8.71 -20.35 -2.30
N CYS A 225 -8.73 -19.07 -1.95
CA CYS A 225 -8.23 -18.59 -0.67
C CYS A 225 -9.09 -19.11 0.50
N LEU A 226 -10.42 -18.98 0.43
CA LEU A 226 -11.32 -19.54 1.46
C LEU A 226 -11.13 -21.04 1.66
N ASP A 227 -10.94 -21.77 0.54
CA ASP A 227 -10.67 -23.22 0.57
C ASP A 227 -9.32 -23.57 1.19
N SER A 228 -8.39 -22.63 1.17
CA SER A 228 -7.04 -22.77 1.75
C SER A 228 -6.99 -22.46 3.24
N LEU A 229 -8.06 -21.95 3.85
CA LEU A 229 -8.09 -21.62 5.27
C LEU A 229 -8.02 -22.85 6.16
N ALA A 230 -7.29 -22.72 7.25
CA ALA A 230 -7.34 -23.61 8.40
C ALA A 230 -8.69 -23.51 9.12
N GLN A 231 -8.97 -24.45 10.03
CA GLN A 231 -10.09 -24.34 10.96
C GLN A 231 -9.98 -23.05 11.78
N ARG A 232 -11.04 -22.25 11.79
CA ARG A 232 -11.10 -20.90 12.41
C ARG A 232 -10.18 -19.86 11.78
N GLY A 233 -9.66 -20.15 10.60
CA GLY A 233 -8.86 -19.24 9.81
C GLY A 233 -9.64 -18.00 9.38
N ARG A 234 -8.90 -17.00 8.90
CA ARG A 234 -9.51 -15.72 8.47
C ARG A 234 -8.88 -15.20 7.17
N GLN A 235 -9.74 -14.76 6.27
CA GLN A 235 -9.31 -14.11 5.02
C GLN A 235 -9.62 -12.62 5.09
N ILE A 236 -8.65 -11.79 4.71
CA ILE A 236 -8.81 -10.35 4.58
C ILE A 236 -8.83 -10.00 3.10
N ALA A 237 -9.92 -9.39 2.62
CA ALA A 237 -10.05 -8.86 1.27
C ALA A 237 -9.81 -7.35 1.27
N ILE A 238 -8.90 -6.89 0.42
CA ILE A 238 -8.57 -5.46 0.26
C ILE A 238 -8.69 -4.99 -1.19
N ALA A 239 -8.87 -5.91 -2.12
CA ALA A 239 -9.00 -5.63 -3.54
C ALA A 239 -9.89 -6.68 -4.21
N SER A 240 -10.37 -6.36 -5.39
CA SER A 240 -11.03 -7.31 -6.27
C SER A 240 -10.70 -6.99 -7.72
N THR A 241 -10.61 -8.04 -8.53
CA THR A 241 -10.55 -7.98 -9.98
C THR A 241 -11.93 -8.31 -10.58
N GLY A 242 -12.15 -8.00 -11.85
CA GLY A 242 -13.43 -8.22 -12.52
C GLY A 242 -14.50 -7.22 -12.07
N ASP A 243 -15.73 -7.70 -11.93
CA ASP A 243 -16.92 -6.92 -11.55
C ASP A 243 -17.07 -6.72 -10.02
N GLY A 244 -16.13 -7.25 -9.24
CA GLY A 244 -16.14 -7.17 -7.78
C GLY A 244 -17.10 -8.13 -7.09
N ARG A 245 -17.74 -9.06 -7.85
CA ARG A 245 -18.62 -10.09 -7.29
C ARG A 245 -17.90 -11.43 -7.23
N VAL A 246 -18.14 -12.17 -6.15
CA VAL A 246 -17.55 -13.50 -5.92
C VAL A 246 -18.62 -14.46 -5.43
N THR A 247 -18.46 -15.74 -5.76
CA THR A 247 -19.22 -16.85 -5.21
C THR A 247 -18.31 -17.77 -4.44
N PHE A 248 -18.83 -18.51 -3.47
CA PHE A 248 -18.05 -19.50 -2.71
C PHE A 248 -18.96 -20.54 -2.07
N ASN A 249 -18.42 -21.69 -1.70
CA ASN A 249 -19.13 -22.73 -1.00
C ASN A 249 -19.40 -22.31 0.46
N LEU A 250 -20.66 -21.98 0.76
CA LEU A 250 -21.06 -21.55 2.08
C LEU A 250 -20.93 -22.70 3.12
N VAL A 251 -21.15 -23.96 2.70
CA VAL A 251 -21.07 -25.12 3.59
C VAL A 251 -19.63 -25.28 4.10
N ASP A 252 -18.65 -25.26 3.20
CA ASP A 252 -17.24 -25.36 3.57
C ASP A 252 -16.78 -24.20 4.45
N PHE A 253 -17.28 -23.00 4.16
CA PHE A 253 -17.00 -21.80 4.94
C PHE A 253 -17.44 -21.92 6.40
N TYR A 254 -18.71 -22.32 6.67
CA TYR A 254 -19.16 -22.43 8.04
C TYR A 254 -18.63 -23.69 8.77
N HIS A 255 -18.37 -24.78 8.03
CA HIS A 255 -17.72 -25.95 8.64
C HIS A 255 -16.30 -25.66 9.13
N LYS A 256 -15.60 -24.73 8.48
CA LYS A 256 -14.29 -24.25 8.97
C LYS A 256 -14.40 -23.22 10.09
N GLU A 257 -15.61 -22.79 10.48
CA GLU A 257 -15.80 -21.63 11.38
C GLU A 257 -14.96 -20.40 10.91
N ALA A 258 -14.84 -20.24 9.58
CA ALA A 258 -13.97 -19.25 8.97
C ALA A 258 -14.52 -17.83 9.13
N ARG A 259 -13.65 -16.84 9.02
CA ARG A 259 -14.00 -15.41 9.06
C ARG A 259 -13.55 -14.72 7.79
N LEU A 260 -14.43 -13.88 7.24
CA LEU A 260 -14.13 -12.99 6.13
C LEU A 260 -14.13 -11.55 6.63
N LEU A 261 -13.05 -10.84 6.40
CA LEU A 261 -12.81 -9.48 6.88
C LEU A 261 -12.53 -8.57 5.69
N GLY A 262 -13.05 -7.35 5.72
CA GLY A 262 -12.77 -6.33 4.72
C GLY A 262 -11.93 -5.20 5.31
N LEU A 263 -11.07 -4.59 4.49
CA LEU A 263 -10.29 -3.41 4.87
C LEU A 263 -10.29 -2.39 3.73
N ASP A 264 -10.68 -1.15 4.04
CA ASP A 264 -10.55 0.01 3.16
C ASP A 264 -9.70 1.09 3.84
N THR A 265 -8.47 1.24 3.38
CA THR A 265 -7.52 2.23 3.93
C THR A 265 -7.83 3.67 3.55
N LEU A 266 -8.76 3.93 2.62
CA LEU A 266 -9.29 5.28 2.38
C LEU A 266 -10.16 5.80 3.52
N LYS A 267 -10.69 4.90 4.34
CA LYS A 267 -11.51 5.25 5.52
C LYS A 267 -10.67 5.60 6.74
N LEU A 268 -9.37 5.32 6.73
CA LEU A 268 -8.48 5.70 7.81
C LEU A 268 -8.27 7.22 7.84
N SER A 269 -8.42 7.82 9.00
CA SER A 269 -8.06 9.21 9.23
C SER A 269 -6.54 9.42 9.14
N PHE A 270 -6.11 10.67 9.02
CA PHE A 270 -4.68 11.00 9.08
C PHE A 270 -4.02 10.55 10.39
N ALA A 271 -4.73 10.65 11.51
CA ALA A 271 -4.20 10.23 12.81
C ALA A 271 -4.01 8.71 12.88
N GLU A 272 -4.98 7.93 12.40
CA GLU A 272 -4.88 6.47 12.36
C GLU A 272 -3.75 6.01 11.41
N ALA A 273 -3.59 6.69 10.27
CA ALA A 273 -2.50 6.42 9.35
C ALA A 273 -1.12 6.69 9.99
N ALA A 274 -0.99 7.82 10.69
CA ALA A 274 0.24 8.15 11.40
C ALA A 274 0.57 7.15 12.52
N GLU A 275 -0.44 6.68 13.27
CA GLU A 275 -0.25 5.64 14.29
C GLU A 275 0.23 4.31 13.70
N ILE A 276 -0.31 3.92 12.53
CA ILE A 276 0.16 2.72 11.82
C ILE A 276 1.62 2.88 11.38
N LEU A 277 1.97 4.01 10.77
CA LEU A 277 3.34 4.28 10.32
C LEU A 277 4.32 4.29 11.49
N LYS A 278 3.97 4.90 12.63
CA LYS A 278 4.76 4.83 13.86
C LYS A 278 4.94 3.41 14.36
N GLY A 279 3.89 2.58 14.26
CA GLY A 279 3.94 1.16 14.63
C GLY A 279 4.87 0.31 13.77
N LEU A 280 5.21 0.78 12.55
CA LEU A 280 6.16 0.13 11.64
C LEU A 280 7.63 0.50 11.93
N LEU A 281 7.88 1.68 12.54
CA LEU A 281 9.25 2.18 12.75
C LEU A 281 10.17 1.20 13.50
N PRO A 282 9.73 0.46 14.54
CA PRO A 282 10.59 -0.52 15.19
C PRO A 282 11.12 -1.58 14.21
N GLY A 283 10.28 -2.15 13.36
CA GLY A 283 10.70 -3.18 12.40
C GLY A 283 11.72 -2.67 11.37
N PHE A 284 11.61 -1.41 10.94
CA PHE A 284 12.61 -0.77 10.09
C PHE A 284 13.92 -0.53 10.86
N LYS A 285 13.84 -0.05 12.09
CA LYS A 285 15.01 0.21 12.94
C LYS A 285 15.79 -1.09 13.27
N GLU A 286 15.08 -2.18 13.47
CA GLU A 286 15.64 -3.51 13.69
C GLU A 286 16.23 -4.13 12.42
N GLY A 287 15.99 -3.52 11.25
CA GLY A 287 16.43 -4.02 9.94
C GLY A 287 15.68 -5.28 9.48
N VAL A 288 14.62 -5.68 10.17
CA VAL A 288 13.81 -6.87 9.82
C VAL A 288 12.90 -6.59 8.63
N ILE A 289 12.39 -5.37 8.54
CA ILE A 289 11.70 -4.89 7.34
C ILE A 289 12.52 -3.78 6.69
N SER A 290 12.47 -3.70 5.36
CA SER A 290 13.22 -2.74 4.56
C SER A 290 12.29 -2.00 3.59
N PRO A 291 12.55 -0.72 3.27
CA PRO A 291 11.84 -0.02 2.21
C PRO A 291 11.92 -0.78 0.88
N PRO A 292 10.93 -0.63 -0.01
CA PRO A 292 10.97 -1.25 -1.32
C PRO A 292 12.06 -0.61 -2.19
N PRO A 293 12.55 -1.30 -3.23
CA PRO A 293 13.37 -0.68 -4.27
C PRO A 293 12.59 0.45 -4.95
N VAL A 294 13.22 1.63 -5.07
CA VAL A 294 12.60 2.81 -5.67
C VAL A 294 13.21 3.14 -7.03
N GLU A 295 12.39 3.66 -7.92
CA GLU A 295 12.80 4.34 -9.14
C GLU A 295 12.44 5.83 -8.99
N ALA A 296 13.47 6.65 -8.75
CA ALA A 296 13.30 8.09 -8.63
C ALA A 296 13.14 8.72 -10.01
N ILE A 297 12.12 9.52 -10.17
CA ILE A 297 11.77 10.22 -11.41
C ILE A 297 11.55 11.72 -11.15
N SER A 298 11.68 12.52 -12.18
CA SER A 298 11.29 13.94 -12.14
C SER A 298 9.77 14.11 -12.21
N LEU A 299 9.28 15.31 -11.85
CA LEU A 299 7.87 15.66 -11.99
C LEU A 299 7.40 15.55 -13.46
N ASP A 300 8.27 15.91 -14.41
CA ASP A 300 7.95 15.89 -15.84
C ASP A 300 7.83 14.44 -16.40
N GLU A 301 8.48 13.48 -15.79
CA GLU A 301 8.38 12.04 -16.11
C GLU A 301 7.17 11.35 -15.46
N ALA A 302 6.52 11.99 -14.51
CA ALA A 302 5.48 11.36 -13.71
C ALA A 302 4.30 10.80 -14.53
N LEU A 303 3.88 11.48 -15.61
CA LEU A 303 2.81 10.97 -16.47
C LEU A 303 3.16 9.62 -17.11
N SER A 304 4.41 9.41 -17.50
CA SER A 304 4.88 8.13 -18.03
C SER A 304 4.81 7.02 -16.96
N ALA A 305 5.16 7.34 -15.70
CA ALA A 305 5.03 6.41 -14.59
C ALA A 305 3.57 6.07 -14.28
N TYR A 306 2.66 7.04 -14.34
CA TYR A 306 1.20 6.81 -14.21
C TYR A 306 0.68 5.85 -15.29
N ARG A 307 1.12 6.01 -16.54
CA ARG A 307 0.75 5.12 -17.65
C ARG A 307 1.30 3.71 -17.44
N ALA A 308 2.58 3.58 -17.08
CA ALA A 308 3.19 2.28 -16.77
C ALA A 308 2.44 1.54 -15.64
N LEU A 309 2.02 2.25 -14.59
CA LEU A 309 1.21 1.65 -13.53
C LEU A 309 -0.20 1.23 -13.98
N ALA A 310 -0.81 1.97 -14.91
CA ALA A 310 -2.10 1.60 -15.49
C ALA A 310 -2.03 0.31 -16.31
N GLU A 311 -0.90 0.04 -16.94
CA GLU A 311 -0.62 -1.15 -17.78
C GLU A 311 -0.16 -2.37 -16.97
N GLY A 312 -0.02 -2.27 -15.67
CA GLY A 312 0.35 -3.39 -14.80
C GLY A 312 1.64 -3.19 -13.99
N GLY A 313 2.30 -2.06 -14.18
CA GLY A 313 3.49 -1.65 -13.42
C GLY A 313 4.80 -2.26 -13.92
N SER A 314 5.91 -1.70 -13.44
CA SER A 314 7.29 -2.10 -13.80
C SER A 314 7.93 -3.03 -12.75
N GLY A 315 7.21 -3.41 -11.70
CA GLY A 315 7.77 -4.11 -10.55
C GLY A 315 8.59 -3.21 -9.60
N LYS A 316 8.69 -1.91 -9.91
CA LYS A 316 9.40 -0.92 -9.11
C LYS A 316 8.43 0.12 -8.53
N LYS A 317 8.82 0.75 -7.42
CA LYS A 317 8.09 1.86 -6.81
C LYS A 317 8.56 3.17 -7.41
N PHE A 318 7.71 3.82 -8.20
CA PHE A 318 8.00 5.16 -8.73
C PHE A 318 7.87 6.21 -7.64
N VAL A 319 8.87 7.08 -7.53
CA VAL A 319 8.90 8.18 -6.57
C VAL A 319 9.29 9.46 -7.29
N ILE A 320 8.38 10.43 -7.31
CA ILE A 320 8.65 11.77 -7.84
C ILE A 320 9.60 12.47 -6.88
N ARG A 321 10.70 12.99 -7.38
CA ARG A 321 11.66 13.81 -6.66
C ARG A 321 11.43 15.27 -6.98
N PHE A 322 11.35 16.09 -5.93
CA PHE A 322 11.28 17.55 -6.03
C PHE A 322 12.63 18.15 -5.62
N GLY A 323 13.07 19.14 -6.34
CA GLY A 323 14.35 19.84 -6.15
C GLY A 323 14.42 20.72 -4.89
#